data_62c017db03f4b695de69b91eb03e7495
#
_entry.id   62c017db03f4b695de69b91eb03e7495
#
_cell.length_a   1.000
_cell.length_b   1.000
_cell.length_c   1.000
_cell.angle_alpha   90.00
_cell.angle_beta   90.00
_cell.angle_gamma   90.00
#
_symmetry.space_group_name_H-M   'P 1'
#
loop_
_entity.id
_entity.type
_entity.pdbx_description
1 polymer ?
#
loop_
_entity_poly.entity_id
_entity_poly.type
_entity_poly.pdbx_seq_one_letter_code
_entity_poly.pdbx_strand_id
1 'polypeptide(L)'
;MATKSGPPIGPFPPDVETDEQKEEYDKLRRRVLWKMPYGLYVVGARDGERRNGMTLNWATQVSFEPKLIGISVEKDAFTHELITAGGVFSLNLLPQEERAAVRKFVKPVVVDPDGKTLNGYAYHDGRTGAPILDVAAAWVECEVRNPVDCGGHTFFIGEVVDAGFQADEETAVLRMEDTRMSYGG
;
A
#
# COMPACT_ATOMS: atom_id res chain seq x y z
N MET A 1 -13.68 -4.83 -7.16
CA MET A 1 -13.74 -4.47 -5.72
C MET A 1 -15.11 -3.89 -5.45
N ALA A 2 -15.84 -4.46 -4.50
CA ALA A 2 -17.14 -3.94 -4.11
C ALA A 2 -16.91 -2.65 -3.32
N THR A 3 -17.40 -1.54 -3.82
CA THR A 3 -17.52 -0.32 -3.04
C THR A 3 -18.39 -0.63 -1.83
N LYS A 4 -17.89 -0.43 -0.61
CA LYS A 4 -18.73 -0.44 0.61
C LYS A 4 -19.80 0.63 0.38
N SER A 5 -21.01 0.22 0.01
CA SER A 5 -22.16 1.09 -0.22
C SER A 5 -22.79 1.46 1.11
N GLY A 6 -22.08 2.24 1.91
CA GLY A 6 -22.68 2.97 3.02
C GLY A 6 -23.16 4.36 2.54
N PRO A 7 -24.04 5.04 3.31
CA PRO A 7 -24.41 6.40 3.00
C PRO A 7 -23.15 7.29 2.96
N PRO A 8 -23.11 8.30 2.07
CA PRO A 8 -21.97 9.20 1.96
C PRO A 8 -21.72 9.93 3.27
N ILE A 9 -20.44 10.00 3.68
CA ILE A 9 -20.01 10.60 4.96
C ILE A 9 -19.54 12.03 4.70
N GLY A 10 -20.12 12.99 5.49
CA GLY A 10 -19.75 14.40 5.45
C GLY A 10 -18.33 14.69 5.92
N PRO A 11 -17.88 15.96 5.94
CA PRO A 11 -18.73 17.15 5.80
C PRO A 11 -19.19 17.42 4.36
N PHE A 12 -20.34 18.11 4.24
CA PHE A 12 -20.90 18.57 2.97
C PHE A 12 -20.98 20.09 2.94
N PRO A 13 -20.85 20.75 1.77
CA PRO A 13 -21.14 22.16 1.61
C PRO A 13 -22.59 22.51 2.01
N PRO A 14 -22.88 23.74 2.47
CA PRO A 14 -24.18 24.12 2.95
C PRO A 14 -25.33 23.98 1.93
N ASP A 15 -25.00 24.00 0.65
CA ASP A 15 -25.94 23.84 -0.46
C ASP A 15 -26.20 22.38 -0.89
N VAL A 16 -25.55 21.42 -0.22
CA VAL A 16 -25.71 19.97 -0.40
C VAL A 16 -26.58 19.42 0.70
N GLU A 17 -27.89 19.49 0.53
CA GLU A 17 -28.87 19.19 1.61
C GLU A 17 -29.48 17.80 1.46
N THR A 18 -29.91 17.44 0.24
CA THR A 18 -30.64 16.18 -0.01
C THR A 18 -29.69 14.99 -0.11
N ASP A 19 -30.23 13.78 0.12
CA ASP A 19 -29.43 12.55 0.00
C ASP A 19 -28.90 12.33 -1.42
N GLU A 20 -29.68 12.68 -2.44
CA GLU A 20 -29.24 12.64 -3.84
C GLU A 20 -28.08 13.60 -4.10
N GLN A 21 -28.16 14.83 -3.62
CA GLN A 21 -27.08 15.80 -3.71
C GLN A 21 -25.82 15.31 -2.97
N LYS A 22 -25.97 14.69 -1.79
CA LYS A 22 -24.85 14.12 -1.03
C LYS A 22 -24.17 12.99 -1.79
N GLU A 23 -24.93 12.09 -2.42
CA GLU A 23 -24.38 11.04 -3.27
C GLU A 23 -23.59 11.58 -4.47
N GLU A 24 -24.17 12.58 -5.18
CA GLU A 24 -23.50 13.19 -6.33
C GLU A 24 -22.23 13.95 -5.92
N TYR A 25 -22.28 14.66 -4.80
CA TYR A 25 -21.11 15.35 -4.26
C TYR A 25 -20.02 14.35 -3.80
N ASP A 26 -20.41 13.23 -3.21
CA ASP A 26 -19.45 12.18 -2.86
C ASP A 26 -18.78 11.55 -4.09
N LYS A 27 -19.55 11.30 -5.15
CA LYS A 27 -18.98 10.87 -6.44
C LYS A 27 -18.03 11.91 -7.03
N LEU A 28 -18.33 13.20 -6.87
CA LEU A 28 -17.44 14.28 -7.29
C LEU A 28 -16.13 14.25 -6.49
N ARG A 29 -16.20 14.20 -5.14
CA ARG A 29 -15.01 14.12 -4.28
C ARG A 29 -14.09 12.97 -4.70
N ARG A 30 -14.65 11.76 -4.89
CA ARG A 30 -13.88 10.59 -5.34
C ARG A 30 -13.18 10.83 -6.67
N ARG A 31 -13.89 11.39 -7.66
CA ARG A 31 -13.30 11.69 -8.98
C ARG A 31 -12.17 12.73 -8.90
N VAL A 32 -12.28 13.69 -7.99
CA VAL A 32 -11.20 14.68 -7.74
C VAL A 32 -10.00 13.99 -7.10
N LEU A 33 -10.22 13.18 -6.06
CA LEU A 33 -9.16 12.42 -5.38
C LEU A 33 -8.43 11.44 -6.31
N TRP A 34 -9.13 10.86 -7.29
CA TRP A 34 -8.49 10.02 -8.32
C TRP A 34 -7.56 10.78 -9.27
N LYS A 35 -7.56 12.13 -9.25
CA LYS A 35 -6.60 12.93 -10.02
C LYS A 35 -5.25 13.09 -9.31
N MET A 36 -5.16 12.71 -8.06
CA MET A 36 -3.86 12.71 -7.36
C MET A 36 -2.95 11.65 -7.98
N PRO A 37 -1.71 12.00 -8.37
CA PRO A 37 -0.76 11.02 -8.86
C PRO A 37 -0.26 10.14 -7.72
N TYR A 38 -0.24 8.83 -7.93
CA TYR A 38 0.25 7.86 -6.98
C TYR A 38 1.23 6.89 -7.64
N GLY A 39 2.27 6.52 -6.91
CA GLY A 39 2.97 5.28 -7.18
C GLY A 39 2.06 4.06 -6.95
N LEU A 40 2.52 2.89 -7.36
CA LEU A 40 1.84 1.63 -7.09
C LEU A 40 2.88 0.60 -6.65
N TYR A 41 2.70 0.06 -5.47
CA TYR A 41 3.70 -0.71 -4.73
C TYR A 41 3.13 -2.04 -4.26
N VAL A 42 4.00 -2.94 -3.83
CA VAL A 42 3.62 -4.04 -2.95
C VAL A 42 4.26 -3.81 -1.58
N VAL A 43 3.43 -3.68 -0.55
CA VAL A 43 3.89 -3.66 0.85
C VAL A 43 4.06 -5.08 1.32
N GLY A 44 5.25 -5.42 1.80
CA GLY A 44 5.51 -6.65 2.54
C GLY A 44 5.34 -6.42 4.04
N ALA A 45 4.72 -7.35 4.72
CA ALA A 45 4.53 -7.32 6.17
C ALA A 45 4.81 -8.68 6.81
N ARG A 46 5.31 -8.65 8.05
CA ARG A 46 5.65 -9.84 8.81
C ARG A 46 5.25 -9.71 10.28
N ASP A 47 4.84 -10.85 10.87
CA ASP A 47 4.75 -11.07 12.31
C ASP A 47 5.12 -12.52 12.61
N GLY A 48 6.25 -12.75 13.26
CA GLY A 48 6.80 -14.09 13.46
C GLY A 48 7.04 -14.81 12.13
N GLU A 49 6.41 -15.95 11.94
CA GLU A 49 6.47 -16.73 10.69
C GLU A 49 5.38 -16.32 9.67
N ARG A 50 4.43 -15.47 10.08
CA ARG A 50 3.36 -15.01 9.20
C ARG A 50 3.87 -13.90 8.28
N ARG A 51 3.57 -14.00 7.01
CA ARG A 51 3.94 -13.02 5.98
C ARG A 51 2.78 -12.69 5.09
N ASN A 52 2.75 -11.48 4.59
CA ASN A 52 1.81 -11.07 3.56
C ASN A 52 2.46 -10.03 2.63
N GLY A 53 1.92 -9.95 1.40
CA GLY A 53 2.14 -8.87 0.48
C GLY A 53 0.81 -8.23 0.12
N MET A 54 0.76 -6.91 0.00
CA MET A 54 -0.46 -6.18 -0.36
C MET A 54 -0.16 -5.06 -1.34
N THR A 55 -0.94 -4.97 -2.41
CA THR A 55 -0.89 -3.81 -3.31
C THR A 55 -1.33 -2.55 -2.60
N LEU A 56 -0.53 -1.50 -2.71
CA LEU A 56 -0.75 -0.22 -2.04
C LEU A 56 -0.34 0.94 -2.94
N ASN A 57 -1.14 2.01 -2.94
CA ASN A 57 -0.85 3.27 -3.64
C ASN A 57 -0.61 4.46 -2.69
N TRP A 58 -1.04 4.37 -1.44
CA TRP A 58 -0.89 5.45 -0.47
C TRP A 58 0.40 5.31 0.33
N ALA A 59 1.52 5.65 -0.33
CA ALA A 59 2.83 5.75 0.28
C ALA A 59 3.50 7.06 -0.10
N THR A 60 4.23 7.68 0.84
CA THR A 60 4.97 8.91 0.62
C THR A 60 6.15 9.04 1.57
N GLN A 61 7.22 9.71 1.13
CA GLN A 61 8.24 10.17 2.04
C GLN A 61 7.68 11.31 2.91
N VAL A 62 7.93 11.28 4.21
CA VAL A 62 7.40 12.27 5.17
C VAL A 62 8.50 13.03 5.92
N SER A 63 9.76 12.59 5.86
CA SER A 63 10.91 13.28 6.47
C SER A 63 12.21 12.93 5.77
N PHE A 64 13.17 13.84 5.81
CA PHE A 64 14.56 13.63 5.33
C PHE A 64 15.48 13.11 6.42
N GLU A 65 15.32 13.58 7.67
CA GLU A 65 16.15 13.24 8.81
C GLU A 65 15.32 13.24 10.10
N PRO A 66 15.04 12.05 10.65
CA PRO A 66 15.33 10.73 10.06
C PRO A 66 14.58 10.50 8.74
N LYS A 67 15.03 9.52 7.93
CA LYS A 67 14.36 9.13 6.69
C LYS A 67 13.09 8.36 7.04
N LEU A 68 11.94 9.02 6.87
CA LEU A 68 10.63 8.43 7.18
C LEU A 68 9.77 8.26 5.95
N ILE A 69 9.07 7.12 5.90
CA ILE A 69 8.02 6.83 4.91
C ILE A 69 6.71 6.62 5.66
N GLY A 70 5.64 7.23 5.15
CA GLY A 70 4.28 6.99 5.59
C GLY A 70 3.53 6.11 4.59
N ILE A 71 2.82 5.10 5.10
CA ILE A 71 1.90 4.25 4.33
C ILE A 71 0.54 4.21 5.01
N SER A 72 -0.56 4.28 4.22
CA SER A 72 -1.91 4.19 4.77
C SER A 72 -2.53 2.83 4.43
N VAL A 73 -2.84 2.06 5.48
CA VAL A 73 -3.33 0.67 5.36
C VAL A 73 -4.71 0.54 5.99
N GLU A 74 -5.65 -0.07 5.24
CA GLU A 74 -7.02 -0.32 5.72
C GLU A 74 -7.00 -1.25 6.94
N LYS A 75 -7.74 -0.89 8.00
CA LYS A 75 -7.73 -1.63 9.28
C LYS A 75 -8.21 -3.08 9.18
N ASP A 76 -9.10 -3.37 8.22
CA ASP A 76 -9.60 -4.72 7.98
C ASP A 76 -8.64 -5.58 7.15
N ALA A 77 -7.50 -5.03 6.70
CA ALA A 77 -6.54 -5.77 5.90
C ALA A 77 -5.65 -6.67 6.77
N PHE A 78 -5.38 -7.90 6.32
CA PHE A 78 -4.44 -8.80 7.00
C PHE A 78 -3.03 -8.20 7.13
N THR A 79 -2.60 -7.42 6.12
CA THR A 79 -1.34 -6.66 6.18
C THR A 79 -1.30 -5.68 7.36
N HIS A 80 -2.43 -5.02 7.67
CA HIS A 80 -2.54 -4.12 8.82
C HIS A 80 -2.30 -4.85 10.14
N GLU A 81 -2.90 -6.03 10.31
CA GLU A 81 -2.67 -6.88 11.49
C GLU A 81 -1.20 -7.20 11.65
N LEU A 82 -0.53 -7.65 10.57
CA LEU A 82 0.89 -8.03 10.62
C LEU A 82 1.80 -6.84 10.93
N ILE A 83 1.56 -5.66 10.31
CA ILE A 83 2.35 -4.45 10.60
C ILE A 83 2.16 -4.02 12.05
N THR A 84 0.92 -4.09 12.55
CA THR A 84 0.62 -3.70 13.95
C THR A 84 1.30 -4.61 14.95
N ALA A 85 1.33 -5.92 14.70
CA ALA A 85 1.93 -6.89 15.58
C ALA A 85 3.45 -6.98 15.42
N GLY A 86 3.95 -6.99 14.18
CA GLY A 86 5.37 -7.15 13.85
C GLY A 86 6.20 -5.87 13.92
N GLY A 87 5.56 -4.69 13.81
CA GLY A 87 6.24 -3.40 13.87
C GLY A 87 7.13 -3.10 12.67
N VAL A 88 7.01 -3.83 11.57
CA VAL A 88 7.87 -3.70 10.38
C VAL A 88 7.08 -3.81 9.09
N PHE A 89 7.60 -3.18 8.03
CA PHE A 89 7.11 -3.38 6.67
C PHE A 89 8.23 -3.14 5.65
N SER A 90 8.10 -3.74 4.48
CA SER A 90 8.87 -3.38 3.28
C SER A 90 7.97 -2.67 2.28
N LEU A 91 8.54 -1.79 1.47
CA LEU A 91 7.87 -1.19 0.32
C LEU A 91 8.63 -1.61 -0.94
N ASN A 92 8.00 -2.44 -1.77
CA ASN A 92 8.58 -2.96 -3.01
C ASN A 92 8.13 -2.08 -4.19
N LEU A 93 9.07 -1.41 -4.84
CA LEU A 93 8.88 -0.59 -6.02
C LEU A 93 9.03 -1.47 -7.25
N LEU A 94 7.93 -1.76 -7.94
CA LEU A 94 7.94 -2.68 -9.08
C LEU A 94 8.36 -1.95 -10.36
N PRO A 95 9.03 -2.64 -11.30
CA PRO A 95 9.23 -2.12 -12.65
C PRO A 95 7.89 -1.79 -13.33
N GLN A 96 7.86 -0.79 -14.20
CA GLN A 96 6.63 -0.34 -14.87
C GLN A 96 5.94 -1.43 -15.68
N GLU A 97 6.67 -2.40 -16.22
CA GLU A 97 6.14 -3.53 -16.95
C GLU A 97 5.46 -4.59 -16.07
N GLU A 98 5.79 -4.65 -14.77
CA GLU A 98 5.28 -5.67 -13.83
C GLU A 98 3.85 -5.39 -13.32
N ARG A 99 2.97 -4.93 -14.21
CA ARG A 99 1.56 -4.66 -13.92
C ARG A 99 0.78 -5.88 -13.45
N ALA A 100 1.26 -7.08 -13.78
CA ALA A 100 0.61 -8.32 -13.36
C ALA A 100 0.78 -8.58 -11.87
N ALA A 101 1.93 -8.23 -11.30
CA ALA A 101 2.26 -8.45 -9.90
C ALA A 101 1.23 -7.75 -8.97
N VAL A 102 0.95 -6.46 -9.19
CA VAL A 102 0.01 -5.73 -8.33
C VAL A 102 -1.39 -6.34 -8.28
N ARG A 103 -1.84 -6.99 -9.35
CA ARG A 103 -3.14 -7.67 -9.36
C ARG A 103 -3.17 -8.94 -8.51
N LYS A 104 -2.02 -9.57 -8.30
CA LYS A 104 -1.90 -10.76 -7.46
C LYS A 104 -1.99 -10.42 -5.98
N PHE A 105 -1.54 -9.22 -5.61
CA PHE A 105 -1.49 -8.78 -4.23
C PHE A 105 -2.68 -7.93 -3.77
N VAL A 106 -3.78 -7.86 -4.54
CA VAL A 106 -5.05 -7.25 -4.09
C VAL A 106 -5.88 -8.17 -3.18
N LYS A 107 -5.45 -9.40 -2.97
CA LYS A 107 -6.05 -10.39 -2.08
C LYS A 107 -4.99 -10.91 -1.13
N PRO A 108 -5.38 -11.47 0.04
CA PRO A 108 -4.45 -12.14 0.94
C PRO A 108 -3.57 -13.13 0.20
N VAL A 109 -2.32 -13.19 0.61
CA VAL A 109 -1.31 -14.01 -0.03
C VAL A 109 -1.49 -15.47 0.31
N VAL A 110 -1.29 -16.33 -0.68
CA VAL A 110 -1.01 -17.74 -0.48
C VAL A 110 0.50 -17.91 -0.50
N VAL A 111 1.06 -18.31 0.64
CA VAL A 111 2.47 -18.73 0.74
C VAL A 111 2.56 -20.15 0.19
N ASP A 112 3.46 -20.40 -0.74
CA ASP A 112 3.65 -21.76 -1.25
C ASP A 112 4.18 -22.68 -0.15
N PRO A 113 3.91 -24.00 -0.24
CA PRO A 113 4.30 -24.97 0.80
C PRO A 113 5.80 -25.00 1.11
N ASP A 114 6.65 -24.63 0.18
CA ASP A 114 8.10 -24.53 0.36
C ASP A 114 8.54 -23.19 0.97
N GLY A 115 7.60 -22.25 1.18
CA GLY A 115 7.86 -20.94 1.78
C GLY A 115 8.65 -19.96 0.89
N LYS A 116 8.82 -20.25 -0.41
CA LYS A 116 9.70 -19.46 -1.30
C LYS A 116 8.98 -18.43 -2.14
N THR A 117 7.68 -18.53 -2.28
CA THR A 117 6.90 -17.58 -3.07
C THR A 117 5.68 -17.07 -2.34
N LEU A 118 5.28 -15.84 -2.68
CA LEU A 118 4.04 -15.18 -2.29
C LEU A 118 3.20 -15.00 -3.56
N ASN A 119 2.06 -15.68 -3.67
CA ASN A 119 1.20 -15.69 -4.88
C ASN A 119 1.98 -16.02 -6.17
N GLY A 120 3.00 -16.89 -6.08
CA GLY A 120 3.86 -17.30 -7.19
C GLY A 120 5.01 -16.33 -7.52
N TYR A 121 5.23 -15.30 -6.73
CA TYR A 121 6.39 -14.39 -6.84
C TYR A 121 7.43 -14.76 -5.80
N ALA A 122 8.67 -15.01 -6.26
CA ALA A 122 9.80 -15.26 -5.39
C ALA A 122 10.09 -14.04 -4.51
N TYR A 123 10.50 -14.30 -3.28
CA TYR A 123 10.87 -13.29 -2.32
C TYR A 123 11.98 -13.79 -1.40
N HIS A 124 12.62 -12.87 -0.74
CA HIS A 124 13.51 -13.13 0.39
C HIS A 124 13.13 -12.26 1.58
N ASP A 125 13.49 -12.68 2.76
CA ASP A 125 13.37 -11.87 3.97
C ASP A 125 14.48 -10.84 3.97
N GLY A 126 14.12 -9.58 4.14
CA GLY A 126 15.08 -8.52 4.34
C GLY A 126 15.66 -8.51 5.77
N ARG A 127 16.35 -7.46 6.13
CA ARG A 127 16.94 -7.24 7.45
C ARG A 127 15.91 -7.27 8.58
N THR A 128 14.71 -6.69 8.36
CA THR A 128 13.61 -6.71 9.33
C THR A 128 12.84 -8.02 9.28
N GLY A 129 13.07 -8.82 8.26
CA GLY A 129 12.34 -10.03 7.92
C GLY A 129 11.03 -9.76 7.18
N ALA A 130 10.70 -8.51 6.86
CA ALA A 130 9.60 -8.20 5.95
C ALA A 130 9.95 -8.70 4.53
N PRO A 131 8.99 -9.30 3.79
CA PRO A 131 9.29 -9.89 2.49
C PRO A 131 9.63 -8.82 1.44
N ILE A 132 10.73 -9.04 0.73
CA ILE A 132 11.18 -8.27 -0.41
C ILE A 132 10.98 -9.15 -1.65
N LEU A 133 10.17 -8.68 -2.61
CA LEU A 133 9.92 -9.42 -3.85
C LEU A 133 11.14 -9.35 -4.76
N ASP A 134 11.59 -10.49 -5.28
CA ASP A 134 12.76 -10.54 -6.19
C ASP A 134 12.52 -9.81 -7.51
N VAL A 135 11.26 -9.59 -7.88
CA VAL A 135 10.85 -8.81 -9.06
C VAL A 135 10.88 -7.30 -8.86
N ALA A 136 11.06 -6.82 -7.63
CA ALA A 136 11.10 -5.37 -7.36
C ALA A 136 12.34 -4.73 -8.00
N ALA A 137 12.19 -3.56 -8.62
CA ALA A 137 13.33 -2.78 -9.13
C ALA A 137 14.13 -2.17 -7.96
N ALA A 138 13.42 -1.73 -6.93
CA ALA A 138 14.01 -1.19 -5.72
C ALA A 138 13.10 -1.48 -4.53
N TRP A 139 13.64 -1.38 -3.33
CA TRP A 139 12.89 -1.62 -2.10
C TRP A 139 13.45 -0.80 -0.94
N VAL A 140 12.60 -0.58 0.05
CA VAL A 140 13.00 -0.08 1.37
C VAL A 140 12.37 -0.95 2.45
N GLU A 141 13.07 -1.09 3.58
CA GLU A 141 12.55 -1.71 4.80
C GLU A 141 12.40 -0.65 5.89
N CYS A 142 11.31 -0.76 6.61
CA CYS A 142 10.96 0.22 7.62
C CYS A 142 10.60 -0.45 8.96
N GLU A 143 11.05 0.16 10.03
CA GLU A 143 10.55 -0.07 11.39
C GLU A 143 9.50 0.99 11.72
N VAL A 144 8.32 0.57 12.16
CA VAL A 144 7.23 1.48 12.54
C VAL A 144 7.64 2.30 13.75
N ARG A 145 7.54 3.63 13.63
CA ARG A 145 7.80 4.57 14.71
C ARG A 145 6.52 5.15 15.30
N ASN A 146 5.53 5.39 14.44
CA ASN A 146 4.28 6.01 14.89
C ASN A 146 3.09 5.56 14.02
N PRO A 147 2.13 4.82 14.57
CA PRO A 147 0.84 4.58 13.92
C PRO A 147 -0.12 5.74 14.23
N VAL A 148 -0.75 6.31 13.21
CA VAL A 148 -1.75 7.39 13.32
C VAL A 148 -3.10 6.86 12.89
N ASP A 149 -4.11 6.97 13.75
CA ASP A 149 -5.48 6.58 13.43
C ASP A 149 -6.10 7.57 12.43
N CYS A 150 -6.54 7.07 11.28
CA CYS A 150 -7.21 7.83 10.22
C CYS A 150 -8.63 7.28 9.95
N GLY A 151 -9.35 6.83 10.98
CA GLY A 151 -10.68 6.24 10.84
C GLY A 151 -10.64 4.81 10.29
N GLY A 152 -11.00 4.59 9.04
CA GLY A 152 -10.97 3.27 8.41
C GLY A 152 -9.55 2.75 8.10
N HIS A 153 -8.53 3.59 8.21
CA HIS A 153 -7.13 3.28 7.94
C HIS A 153 -6.25 3.63 9.14
N THR A 154 -5.06 3.06 9.17
CA THR A 154 -3.95 3.53 10.01
C THR A 154 -2.84 4.04 9.08
N PHE A 155 -2.37 5.25 9.32
CA PHE A 155 -1.18 5.78 8.67
C PHE A 155 0.05 5.40 9.50
N PHE A 156 0.79 4.40 9.01
CA PHE A 156 2.02 3.94 9.66
C PHE A 156 3.17 4.81 9.18
N ILE A 157 3.85 5.46 10.10
CA ILE A 157 5.11 6.18 9.84
C ILE A 157 6.24 5.25 10.25
N GLY A 158 7.04 4.82 9.27
CA GLY A 158 8.18 3.93 9.44
C GLY A 158 9.49 4.64 9.12
N GLU A 159 10.52 4.38 9.93
CA GLU A 159 11.88 4.79 9.64
C GLU A 159 12.54 3.78 8.71
N VAL A 160 13.14 4.29 7.62
CA VAL A 160 13.89 3.47 6.67
C VAL A 160 15.16 2.98 7.36
N VAL A 161 15.26 1.67 7.57
CA VAL A 161 16.39 0.99 8.23
C VAL A 161 17.26 0.23 7.25
N ASP A 162 16.75 -0.05 6.04
CA ASP A 162 17.51 -0.65 4.95
C ASP A 162 16.86 -0.31 3.59
N ALA A 163 17.64 -0.37 2.51
CA ALA A 163 17.18 -0.09 1.16
C ALA A 163 18.11 -0.70 0.11
N GLY A 164 17.58 -1.03 -1.07
CA GLY A 164 18.40 -1.54 -2.17
C GLY A 164 17.74 -1.46 -3.53
N PHE A 165 18.57 -1.57 -4.56
CA PHE A 165 18.16 -1.77 -5.94
C PHE A 165 18.36 -3.24 -6.33
N GLN A 166 17.44 -3.78 -7.12
CA GLN A 166 17.52 -5.10 -7.76
C GLN A 166 17.53 -4.98 -9.29
N ALA A 167 17.30 -3.78 -9.80
CA ALA A 167 17.43 -3.41 -11.20
C ALA A 167 18.30 -2.15 -11.33
N ASP A 168 18.52 -1.70 -12.57
CA ASP A 168 19.20 -0.44 -12.84
C ASP A 168 18.48 0.74 -12.18
N GLU A 169 19.22 1.70 -11.62
CA GLU A 169 18.65 2.86 -10.92
C GLU A 169 17.71 3.70 -11.81
N GLU A 170 17.93 3.68 -13.13
CA GLU A 170 17.08 4.37 -14.11
C GLU A 170 15.82 3.58 -14.48
N THR A 171 15.61 2.37 -13.92
CA THR A 171 14.42 1.57 -14.21
C THR A 171 13.16 2.32 -13.80
N ALA A 172 12.27 2.57 -14.77
CA ALA A 172 10.99 3.20 -14.52
C ALA A 172 10.13 2.34 -13.59
N VAL A 173 9.59 2.95 -12.52
CA VAL A 173 8.74 2.25 -11.54
C VAL A 173 7.27 2.43 -11.86
N LEU A 174 6.48 1.44 -11.45
CA LEU A 174 5.04 1.36 -11.71
C LEU A 174 4.27 2.46 -10.96
N ARG A 175 3.36 3.13 -11.67
CA ARG A 175 2.45 4.13 -11.15
C ARG A 175 1.00 3.70 -11.33
N MET A 176 0.11 4.28 -10.56
CA MET A 176 -1.32 3.99 -10.66
C MET A 176 -1.86 4.23 -12.08
N GLU A 177 -1.40 5.30 -12.75
CA GLU A 177 -1.79 5.66 -14.11
C GLU A 177 -1.34 4.64 -15.18
N ASP A 178 -0.30 3.84 -14.90
CA ASP A 178 0.16 2.79 -15.81
C ASP A 178 -0.79 1.58 -15.83
N THR A 179 -1.79 1.59 -14.98
CA THR A 179 -2.78 0.52 -14.87
C THR A 179 -4.19 1.07 -15.14
N ARG A 180 -5.17 0.16 -15.26
CA ARG A 180 -6.59 0.53 -15.28
C ARG A 180 -7.24 0.34 -13.90
N MET A 181 -6.43 0.34 -12.86
CA MET A 181 -6.91 0.21 -11.48
C MET A 181 -7.32 1.60 -10.95
N SER A 182 -8.36 1.62 -10.14
CA SER A 182 -8.77 2.78 -9.35
C SER A 182 -8.90 2.34 -7.91
N TYR A 183 -8.33 3.09 -7.00
CA TYR A 183 -8.41 2.85 -5.57
C TYR A 183 -8.44 4.17 -4.80
N GLY A 184 -9.24 4.23 -3.74
CA GLY A 184 -9.45 5.43 -2.96
C GLY A 184 -10.60 6.30 -3.51
N GLY A 185 -10.84 7.41 -2.85
CA GLY A 185 -11.93 8.35 -3.15
C GLY A 185 -13.20 8.07 -2.36
#